data_f2c128eb5cb8ae14a67b25cddc7b298d
#
_entry.id   f2c128eb5cb8ae14a67b25cddc7b298d
#
_cell.length_a   1.000
_cell.length_b   1.000
_cell.length_c   1.000
_cell.angle_alpha   90.00
_cell.angle_beta   90.00
_cell.angle_gamma   90.00
#
_symmetry.space_group_name_H-M   'P 1'
#
loop_
_entity.id
_entity.type
_entity.pdbx_description
1 polymer ?
#
loop_
_entity_poly.entity_id
_entity_poly.type
_entity_poly.pdbx_seq_one_letter_code
_entity_poly.pdbx_strand_id
1 'polypeptide(L)'
;TAATATDPYYGEDTWVVVVGASRYFANYRHAGNALAVRKAARRFGVPRDRILVLLAEDPTLDARNPMRGEVYLHANQKFTDNLAVDDDGSYADVDYANEEVTPELVRNLLTGRYDASLPKSKRLDSNEQSNLFVYFTGHGGDEFLKFHDADELSAKELALTFAEMRAKRRFKRCILVVDTCQAG
;
A
#
# COMPACT_ATOMS: atom_id res chain seq x y z
N THR A 1 -14.71 12.88 -16.53
CA THR A 1 -15.21 13.91 -15.60
C THR A 1 -14.52 13.64 -14.29
N ALA A 2 -13.64 14.55 -13.86
CA ALA A 2 -13.03 14.50 -12.55
C ALA A 2 -14.14 14.49 -11.48
N ALA A 3 -14.04 13.57 -10.51
CA ALA A 3 -14.92 13.55 -9.36
C ALA A 3 -14.80 14.91 -8.66
N THR A 4 -15.90 15.62 -8.56
CA THR A 4 -15.93 16.91 -7.85
C THR A 4 -15.80 16.65 -6.35
N ALA A 5 -15.10 17.51 -5.64
CA ALA A 5 -14.78 17.46 -4.20
C ALA A 5 -16.00 17.38 -3.24
N THR A 6 -17.16 16.95 -3.70
CA THR A 6 -18.41 16.85 -2.97
C THR A 6 -18.95 15.43 -2.83
N ASP A 7 -18.17 14.41 -3.23
CA ASP A 7 -18.60 13.02 -3.03
C ASP A 7 -18.46 12.65 -1.55
N PRO A 8 -19.57 12.36 -0.84
CA PRO A 8 -19.53 12.04 0.58
C PRO A 8 -18.77 10.74 0.92
N TYR A 9 -18.38 9.96 -0.09
CA TYR A 9 -17.55 8.77 0.07
C TYR A 9 -16.05 9.07 0.07
N TYR A 10 -15.64 10.22 -0.48
CA TYR A 10 -14.24 10.69 -0.53
C TYR A 10 -14.05 11.90 0.39
N GLY A 11 -14.40 11.73 1.68
CA GLY A 11 -14.18 12.75 2.67
C GLY A 11 -12.70 13.16 2.76
N GLU A 12 -12.46 14.40 3.15
CA GLU A 12 -11.13 15.01 3.29
C GLU A 12 -10.15 14.20 4.18
N ASP A 13 -10.65 13.20 4.92
CA ASP A 13 -9.87 12.36 5.84
C ASP A 13 -9.84 10.88 5.42
N THR A 14 -9.51 10.62 4.16
CA THR A 14 -9.28 9.26 3.65
C THR A 14 -7.80 8.95 3.60
N TRP A 15 -7.41 7.84 4.22
CA TRP A 15 -6.06 7.30 4.22
C TRP A 15 -6.00 6.00 3.45
N VAL A 16 -4.88 5.78 2.77
CA VAL A 16 -4.62 4.57 1.99
C VAL A 16 -3.27 3.99 2.39
N VAL A 17 -3.25 2.70 2.70
CA VAL A 17 -2.03 1.93 2.95
C VAL A 17 -1.95 0.81 1.93
N VAL A 18 -0.89 0.81 1.15
CA VAL A 18 -0.66 -0.18 0.10
C VAL A 18 0.61 -0.95 0.42
N VAL A 19 0.50 -2.28 0.49
CA VAL A 19 1.60 -3.17 0.84
C VAL A 19 1.81 -4.21 -0.26
N GLY A 20 2.93 -4.11 -0.98
CA GLY A 20 3.45 -5.14 -1.86
C GLY A 20 4.49 -5.97 -1.10
N ALA A 21 4.08 -7.14 -0.62
CA ALA A 21 4.87 -7.94 0.32
C ALA A 21 5.90 -8.88 -0.34
N SER A 22 5.83 -9.05 -1.66
CA SER A 22 6.68 -10.00 -2.39
C SER A 22 7.96 -9.37 -2.90
N ARG A 23 9.03 -10.14 -2.82
CA ARG A 23 10.36 -9.84 -3.31
C ARG A 23 10.64 -10.53 -4.65
N TYR A 24 11.72 -10.13 -5.31
CA TYR A 24 12.25 -10.62 -6.58
C TYR A 24 11.45 -10.22 -7.84
N PHE A 25 12.20 -10.01 -8.92
CA PHE A 25 11.66 -9.59 -10.23
C PHE A 25 10.56 -10.52 -10.79
N ALA A 26 10.59 -11.81 -10.42
CA ALA A 26 9.55 -12.78 -10.81
C ALA A 26 8.17 -12.41 -10.22
N ASN A 27 8.15 -11.60 -9.16
CA ASN A 27 6.96 -11.13 -8.47
C ASN A 27 6.59 -9.68 -8.84
N TYR A 28 7.14 -9.16 -9.93
CA TYR A 28 6.88 -7.81 -10.45
C TYR A 28 5.40 -7.44 -10.46
N ARG A 29 4.51 -8.39 -10.75
CA ARG A 29 3.06 -8.19 -10.76
C ARG A 29 2.51 -7.64 -9.45
N HIS A 30 3.06 -8.07 -8.29
CA HIS A 30 2.58 -7.61 -7.00
C HIS A 30 2.94 -6.14 -6.77
N ALA A 31 4.16 -5.72 -7.07
CA ALA A 31 4.53 -4.31 -7.03
C ALA A 31 3.71 -3.49 -8.05
N GLY A 32 3.48 -4.03 -9.24
CA GLY A 32 2.60 -3.43 -10.25
C GLY A 32 1.18 -3.24 -9.73
N ASN A 33 0.58 -4.25 -9.10
CA ASN A 33 -0.76 -4.17 -8.51
C ASN A 33 -0.80 -3.10 -7.39
N ALA A 34 0.21 -3.08 -6.51
CA ALA A 34 0.32 -2.09 -5.45
C ALA A 34 0.36 -0.66 -5.99
N LEU A 35 1.21 -0.40 -6.99
CA LEU A 35 1.32 0.91 -7.64
C LEU A 35 0.04 1.28 -8.41
N ALA A 36 -0.65 0.31 -9.01
CA ALA A 36 -1.94 0.55 -9.67
C ALA A 36 -3.02 1.02 -8.67
N VAL A 37 -3.11 0.36 -7.51
CA VAL A 37 -4.02 0.76 -6.44
C VAL A 37 -3.65 2.15 -5.91
N ARG A 38 -2.37 2.42 -5.68
CA ARG A 38 -1.87 3.74 -5.29
C ARG A 38 -2.28 4.81 -6.32
N LYS A 39 -2.04 4.57 -7.60
CA LYS A 39 -2.39 5.51 -8.68
C LYS A 39 -3.89 5.72 -8.78
N ALA A 40 -4.69 4.67 -8.62
CA ALA A 40 -6.15 4.78 -8.54
C ALA A 40 -6.59 5.67 -7.38
N ALA A 41 -6.03 5.49 -6.19
CA ALA A 41 -6.34 6.34 -5.04
C ALA A 41 -6.05 7.82 -5.33
N ARG A 42 -4.92 8.14 -5.99
CA ARG A 42 -4.59 9.50 -6.43
C ARG A 42 -5.64 10.05 -7.40
N ARG A 43 -6.06 9.27 -8.38
CA ARG A 43 -7.10 9.65 -9.36
C ARG A 43 -8.46 9.87 -8.71
N PHE A 44 -8.74 9.17 -7.62
CA PHE A 44 -9.93 9.39 -6.80
C PHE A 44 -9.80 10.56 -5.84
N GLY A 45 -8.71 11.31 -5.88
CA GLY A 45 -8.54 12.55 -5.13
C GLY A 45 -7.95 12.36 -3.72
N VAL A 46 -7.45 11.18 -3.36
CA VAL A 46 -6.74 11.01 -2.09
C VAL A 46 -5.43 11.79 -2.15
N PRO A 47 -5.17 12.72 -1.21
CA PRO A 47 -3.92 13.47 -1.17
C PRO A 47 -2.71 12.54 -1.03
N ARG A 48 -1.58 12.92 -1.64
CA ARG A 48 -0.37 12.11 -1.64
C ARG A 48 0.18 11.82 -0.24
N ASP A 49 0.11 12.78 0.65
CA ASP A 49 0.54 12.69 2.06
C ASP A 49 -0.37 11.79 2.93
N ARG A 50 -1.45 11.27 2.35
CA ARG A 50 -2.36 10.31 2.97
C ARG A 50 -2.33 8.92 2.31
N ILE A 51 -1.36 8.70 1.44
CA ILE A 51 -1.13 7.39 0.82
C ILE A 51 0.25 6.90 1.26
N LEU A 52 0.29 5.79 1.96
CA LEU A 52 1.53 5.13 2.37
C LEU A 52 1.75 3.91 1.49
N VAL A 53 2.91 3.85 0.87
CA VAL A 53 3.32 2.77 -0.05
C VAL A 53 4.50 2.02 0.53
N LEU A 54 4.30 0.72 0.75
CA LEU A 54 5.31 -0.21 1.24
C LEU A 54 5.56 -1.27 0.18
N LEU A 55 6.77 -1.33 -0.37
CA LEU A 55 7.15 -2.32 -1.39
C LEU A 55 8.35 -3.13 -0.94
N ALA A 56 8.17 -4.44 -0.75
CA ALA A 56 9.26 -5.37 -0.44
C ALA A 56 10.32 -5.43 -1.56
N GLU A 57 9.94 -5.02 -2.76
CA GLU A 57 10.86 -4.71 -3.86
C GLU A 57 10.31 -3.57 -4.71
N ASP A 58 11.12 -2.55 -4.93
CA ASP A 58 10.77 -1.45 -5.83
C ASP A 58 11.31 -1.72 -7.24
N PRO A 59 10.43 -2.09 -8.18
CA PRO A 59 10.84 -2.43 -9.54
C PRO A 59 11.36 -1.21 -10.32
N THR A 60 11.08 0.01 -9.90
CA THR A 60 11.56 1.22 -10.57
C THR A 60 13.08 1.34 -10.52
N LEU A 61 13.70 0.82 -9.45
CA LEU A 61 15.13 0.88 -9.18
C LEU A 61 15.85 -0.44 -9.47
N ASP A 62 15.12 -1.53 -9.78
CA ASP A 62 15.76 -2.83 -10.07
C ASP A 62 16.61 -2.76 -11.33
N ALA A 63 17.87 -3.22 -11.22
CA ALA A 63 18.82 -3.26 -12.33
C ALA A 63 18.35 -4.16 -13.50
N ARG A 64 17.43 -5.09 -13.26
CA ARG A 64 16.84 -5.96 -14.28
C ARG A 64 15.68 -5.32 -15.01
N ASN A 65 15.16 -4.17 -14.52
CA ASN A 65 14.13 -3.43 -15.22
C ASN A 65 14.75 -2.69 -16.42
N PRO A 66 14.46 -3.10 -17.67
CA PRO A 66 15.01 -2.45 -18.86
C PRO A 66 14.49 -1.03 -19.04
N MET A 67 13.38 -0.70 -18.37
CA MET A 67 12.73 0.62 -18.40
C MET A 67 12.81 1.25 -17.02
N ARG A 68 14.03 1.62 -16.64
CA ARG A 68 14.31 2.17 -15.31
C ARG A 68 13.41 3.37 -14.99
N GLY A 69 12.79 3.37 -13.84
CA GLY A 69 11.83 4.40 -13.43
C GLY A 69 10.41 4.19 -13.93
N GLU A 70 10.14 3.09 -14.67
CA GLU A 70 8.83 2.81 -15.22
C GLU A 70 8.28 1.46 -14.73
N VAL A 71 6.97 1.40 -14.51
CA VAL A 71 6.26 0.17 -14.11
C VAL A 71 4.95 0.07 -14.88
N TYR A 72 4.69 -1.09 -15.47
CA TYR A 72 3.51 -1.35 -16.29
C TYR A 72 2.86 -2.68 -15.90
N LEU A 73 1.52 -2.75 -15.96
CA LEU A 73 0.77 -4.01 -15.75
C LEU A 73 0.75 -4.91 -16.99
N HIS A 74 1.10 -4.38 -18.16
CA HIS A 74 1.04 -5.13 -19.40
C HIS A 74 2.25 -4.85 -20.29
N ALA A 75 2.75 -5.88 -20.97
CA ALA A 75 3.90 -5.75 -21.87
C ALA A 75 3.68 -4.75 -23.02
N ASN A 76 2.44 -4.57 -23.47
CA ASN A 76 2.09 -3.54 -24.42
C ASN A 76 1.72 -2.24 -23.71
N GLN A 77 2.69 -1.38 -23.53
CA GLN A 77 2.59 -0.08 -22.85
C GLN A 77 1.52 0.86 -23.43
N LYS A 78 1.06 0.63 -24.67
CA LYS A 78 -0.03 1.43 -25.28
C LYS A 78 -1.36 1.26 -24.56
N PHE A 79 -1.54 0.17 -23.78
CA PHE A 79 -2.78 -0.12 -23.08
C PHE A 79 -2.73 0.17 -21.57
N THR A 80 -1.55 0.52 -21.06
CA THR A 80 -1.39 0.79 -19.63
C THR A 80 -0.53 2.00 -19.38
N ASP A 81 -0.90 2.77 -18.38
CA ASP A 81 -0.09 3.89 -17.91
C ASP A 81 1.18 3.42 -17.20
N ASN A 82 2.21 4.24 -17.22
CA ASN A 82 3.30 4.10 -16.27
C ASN A 82 2.78 4.31 -14.84
N LEU A 83 2.85 3.27 -14.04
CA LEU A 83 2.31 3.26 -12.66
C LEU A 83 3.23 3.98 -11.67
N ALA A 84 4.49 4.19 -12.05
CA ALA A 84 5.47 4.91 -11.23
C ALA A 84 5.35 6.44 -11.36
N VAL A 85 4.45 6.93 -12.21
CA VAL A 85 4.27 8.37 -12.45
C VAL A 85 2.79 8.74 -12.34
N ASP A 86 2.48 9.80 -11.62
CA ASP A 86 1.13 10.35 -11.52
C ASP A 86 0.73 11.13 -12.77
N ASP A 87 -0.55 11.47 -12.89
CA ASP A 87 -1.09 12.19 -14.04
C ASP A 87 -0.55 13.64 -14.15
N ASP A 88 0.00 14.18 -13.04
CA ASP A 88 0.70 15.48 -13.00
C ASP A 88 2.20 15.39 -13.35
N GLY A 89 2.70 14.20 -13.66
CA GLY A 89 4.10 13.94 -13.99
C GLY A 89 5.01 13.72 -12.80
N SER A 90 4.50 13.76 -11.56
CA SER A 90 5.29 13.46 -10.38
C SER A 90 5.51 11.96 -10.22
N TYR A 91 6.69 11.57 -9.69
CA TYR A 91 6.96 10.17 -9.37
C TYR A 91 6.19 9.70 -8.15
N ALA A 92 5.80 8.42 -8.19
CA ALA A 92 5.23 7.73 -7.05
C ALA A 92 6.25 7.66 -5.92
N ASP A 93 5.89 8.12 -4.72
CA ASP A 93 6.69 7.86 -3.54
C ASP A 93 6.47 6.44 -3.07
N VAL A 94 7.59 5.78 -2.78
CA VAL A 94 7.63 4.56 -1.99
C VAL A 94 8.15 4.94 -0.61
N ASP A 95 7.28 4.89 0.40
CA ASP A 95 7.60 5.37 1.75
C ASP A 95 8.51 4.40 2.50
N TYR A 96 8.31 3.10 2.25
CA TYR A 96 9.11 2.02 2.81
C TYR A 96 9.45 1.02 1.72
N ALA A 97 10.72 0.67 1.59
CA ALA A 97 11.19 -0.18 0.50
C ALA A 97 12.11 -1.30 0.99
N ASN A 98 12.11 -2.39 0.24
CA ASN A 98 13.03 -3.50 0.42
C ASN A 98 12.93 -4.13 1.82
N GLU A 99 14.05 -4.37 2.47
CA GLU A 99 14.17 -5.07 3.75
C GLU A 99 13.42 -4.38 4.92
N GLU A 100 13.04 -3.10 4.77
CA GLU A 100 12.23 -2.40 5.78
C GLU A 100 10.80 -2.95 5.86
N VAL A 101 10.30 -3.52 4.75
CA VAL A 101 8.90 -3.95 4.65
C VAL A 101 8.70 -5.31 5.32
N THR A 102 8.46 -5.30 6.61
CA THR A 102 8.26 -6.48 7.44
C THR A 102 6.85 -6.54 8.02
N PRO A 103 6.37 -7.71 8.46
CA PRO A 103 5.12 -7.82 9.22
C PRO A 103 5.09 -6.90 10.43
N GLU A 104 6.20 -6.78 11.14
CA GLU A 104 6.32 -5.92 12.32
C GLU A 104 6.18 -4.44 11.96
N LEU A 105 6.88 -3.97 10.92
CA LEU A 105 6.73 -2.59 10.44
C LEU A 105 5.28 -2.27 10.10
N VAL A 106 4.61 -3.14 9.35
CA VAL A 106 3.21 -2.96 8.96
C VAL A 106 2.30 -2.87 10.19
N ARG A 107 2.46 -3.77 11.15
CA ARG A 107 1.68 -3.74 12.40
C ARG A 107 1.94 -2.47 13.21
N ASN A 108 3.19 -2.05 13.33
CA ASN A 108 3.57 -0.83 14.04
C ASN A 108 3.00 0.41 13.36
N LEU A 109 3.07 0.48 12.03
CA LEU A 109 2.49 1.56 11.25
C LEU A 109 0.98 1.65 11.42
N LEU A 110 0.26 0.53 11.24
CA LEU A 110 -1.20 0.48 11.37
C LEU A 110 -1.65 0.85 12.80
N THR A 111 -0.96 0.37 13.81
CA THR A 111 -1.33 0.62 15.21
C THR A 111 -0.78 1.93 15.80
N GLY A 112 0.01 2.68 15.02
CA GLY A 112 0.61 3.95 15.46
C GLY A 112 1.71 3.76 16.50
N ARG A 113 2.43 2.64 16.46
CA ARG A 113 3.57 2.34 17.30
C ARG A 113 4.87 2.79 16.63
N TYR A 114 5.07 4.07 16.49
CA TYR A 114 6.28 4.64 15.93
C TYR A 114 6.77 5.81 16.78
N ASP A 115 8.07 6.04 16.71
CA ASP A 115 8.70 7.13 17.44
C ASP A 115 8.23 8.50 16.92
N ALA A 116 8.17 9.49 17.83
CA ALA A 116 7.79 10.86 17.49
C ALA A 116 8.78 11.55 16.53
N SER A 117 10.00 11.03 16.39
CA SER A 117 11.01 11.52 15.43
C SER A 117 10.78 11.03 13.99
N LEU A 118 9.96 9.99 13.78
CA LEU A 118 9.63 9.51 12.44
C LEU A 118 9.00 10.66 11.62
N PRO A 119 9.43 10.91 10.38
CA PRO A 119 8.83 11.95 9.54
C PRO A 119 7.31 11.75 9.37
N LYS A 120 6.56 12.83 9.37
CA LYS A 120 5.08 12.77 9.21
C LYS A 120 4.65 12.07 7.93
N SER A 121 5.42 12.24 6.83
CA SER A 121 5.16 11.56 5.56
C SER A 121 5.25 10.04 5.63
N LYS A 122 5.89 9.51 6.67
CA LYS A 122 6.03 8.06 6.91
C LYS A 122 5.07 7.53 7.99
N ARG A 123 4.10 8.35 8.46
CA ARG A 123 3.15 7.96 9.51
C ARG A 123 1.75 7.76 8.97
N LEU A 124 1.06 6.80 9.51
CA LEU A 124 -0.39 6.72 9.37
C LEU A 124 -1.05 7.55 10.47
N ASP A 125 -1.21 8.84 10.26
CA ASP A 125 -1.81 9.74 11.26
C ASP A 125 -3.35 9.76 11.18
N SER A 126 -3.96 8.61 10.91
CA SER A 126 -5.41 8.42 10.91
C SER A 126 -6.01 8.47 12.32
N ASN A 127 -7.28 8.82 12.40
CA ASN A 127 -8.03 9.02 13.64
C ASN A 127 -9.48 8.47 13.54
N GLU A 128 -10.30 8.69 14.55
CA GLU A 128 -11.68 8.19 14.63
C GLU A 128 -12.64 8.74 13.56
N GLN A 129 -12.26 9.75 12.81
CA GLN A 129 -13.06 10.31 11.69
C GLN A 129 -12.55 9.79 10.34
N SER A 130 -11.36 9.19 10.30
CA SER A 130 -10.72 8.77 9.07
C SER A 130 -11.42 7.56 8.43
N ASN A 131 -11.54 7.60 7.11
CA ASN A 131 -11.78 6.41 6.31
C ASN A 131 -10.41 5.79 5.95
N LEU A 132 -10.28 4.48 6.07
CA LEU A 132 -9.04 3.77 5.83
C LEU A 132 -9.25 2.69 4.77
N PHE A 133 -8.41 2.70 3.76
CA PHE A 133 -8.29 1.63 2.78
C PHE A 133 -6.93 0.97 2.94
N VAL A 134 -6.90 -0.32 3.22
CA VAL A 134 -5.68 -1.12 3.36
C VAL A 134 -5.67 -2.21 2.30
N TYR A 135 -4.63 -2.22 1.48
CA TYR A 135 -4.44 -3.19 0.42
C TYR A 135 -3.15 -3.96 0.61
N PHE A 136 -3.25 -5.28 0.64
CA PHE A 136 -2.12 -6.18 0.63
C PHE A 136 -2.09 -6.96 -0.67
N THR A 137 -0.92 -7.09 -1.27
CA THR A 137 -0.69 -7.99 -2.40
C THR A 137 0.61 -8.75 -2.22
N GLY A 138 0.61 -10.02 -2.55
CA GLY A 138 1.76 -10.88 -2.37
C GLY A 138 1.42 -12.36 -2.44
N HIS A 139 2.37 -13.19 -2.04
CA HIS A 139 2.13 -14.61 -1.81
C HIS A 139 1.43 -14.82 -0.47
N GLY A 140 0.70 -15.90 -0.36
CA GLY A 140 0.06 -16.34 0.86
C GLY A 140 -0.33 -17.79 0.82
N GLY A 141 -0.85 -18.27 1.90
CA GLY A 141 -1.34 -19.62 2.08
C GLY A 141 -2.47 -19.63 3.10
N ASP A 142 -2.78 -20.81 3.61
CA ASP A 142 -3.81 -20.99 4.61
C ASP A 142 -3.49 -20.18 5.88
N GLU A 143 -4.32 -19.19 6.15
CA GLU A 143 -4.22 -18.27 7.29
C GLU A 143 -2.94 -17.40 7.37
N PHE A 144 -2.20 -17.14 6.27
CA PHE A 144 -1.05 -16.23 6.30
C PHE A 144 -0.81 -15.47 5.01
N LEU A 145 -0.21 -14.29 5.14
CA LEU A 145 0.44 -13.51 4.10
C LEU A 145 1.94 -13.66 4.21
N LYS A 146 2.62 -13.89 3.08
CA LYS A 146 4.07 -14.05 3.04
C LYS A 146 4.76 -12.72 2.74
N PHE A 147 5.74 -12.38 3.55
CA PHE A 147 6.61 -11.22 3.36
C PHE A 147 8.00 -11.68 2.91
N HIS A 148 8.52 -11.05 1.87
CA HIS A 148 9.76 -11.44 1.20
C HIS A 148 9.69 -12.89 0.71
N ASP A 149 10.23 -13.81 1.30
CA ASP A 149 10.08 -15.26 1.16
C ASP A 149 10.46 -15.94 2.48
N ALA A 150 10.51 -15.17 3.56
CA ALA A 150 11.02 -15.59 4.85
C ALA A 150 10.00 -15.43 5.98
N ASP A 151 9.30 -14.28 6.03
CA ASP A 151 8.41 -13.94 7.13
C ASP A 151 6.94 -14.14 6.76
N GLU A 152 6.11 -14.31 7.77
CA GLU A 152 4.67 -14.50 7.62
C GLU A 152 3.90 -13.54 8.54
N LEU A 153 2.82 -12.98 8.01
CA LEU A 153 1.80 -12.29 8.79
C LEU A 153 0.57 -13.17 8.85
N SER A 154 0.31 -13.78 9.98
CA SER A 154 -0.84 -14.65 10.16
C SER A 154 -2.16 -13.88 10.17
N ALA A 155 -3.24 -14.54 9.76
CA ALA A 155 -4.60 -14.00 9.84
C ALA A 155 -4.95 -13.59 11.28
N LYS A 156 -4.49 -14.35 12.27
CA LYS A 156 -4.67 -14.03 13.70
C LYS A 156 -3.96 -12.74 14.09
N GLU A 157 -2.71 -12.54 13.67
CA GLU A 157 -1.96 -11.31 13.98
C GLU A 157 -2.57 -10.11 13.28
N LEU A 158 -3.04 -10.29 12.04
CA LEU A 158 -3.74 -9.24 11.30
C LEU A 158 -5.05 -8.87 12.01
N ALA A 159 -5.85 -9.85 12.45
CA ALA A 159 -7.06 -9.60 13.21
C ALA A 159 -6.80 -8.85 14.52
N LEU A 160 -5.76 -9.24 15.27
CA LEU A 160 -5.34 -8.55 16.49
C LEU A 160 -4.88 -7.11 16.21
N THR A 161 -4.19 -6.88 15.09
CA THR A 161 -3.75 -5.56 14.66
C THR A 161 -4.95 -4.65 14.42
N PHE A 162 -5.98 -5.12 13.69
CA PHE A 162 -7.20 -4.35 13.47
C PHE A 162 -8.03 -4.15 14.73
N ALA A 163 -8.05 -5.13 15.63
CA ALA A 163 -8.69 -4.96 16.94
C ALA A 163 -8.02 -3.86 17.77
N GLU A 164 -6.68 -3.81 17.76
CA GLU A 164 -5.92 -2.74 18.41
C GLU A 164 -6.17 -1.38 17.77
N MET A 165 -6.16 -1.30 16.44
CA MET A 165 -6.49 -0.07 15.71
C MET A 165 -7.86 0.46 16.09
N ARG A 166 -8.86 -0.42 16.22
CA ARG A 166 -10.22 -0.07 16.65
C ARG A 166 -10.23 0.44 18.08
N ALA A 167 -9.54 -0.23 18.99
CA ALA A 167 -9.42 0.20 20.39
C ALA A 167 -8.76 1.57 20.53
N LYS A 168 -7.78 1.87 19.67
CA LYS A 168 -7.09 3.16 19.59
C LYS A 168 -7.84 4.21 18.75
N ARG A 169 -9.03 3.90 18.24
CA ARG A 169 -9.86 4.80 17.42
C ARG A 169 -9.11 5.36 16.20
N ARG A 170 -8.42 4.48 15.45
CA ARG A 170 -7.60 4.90 14.32
C ARG A 170 -8.36 4.98 13.00
N PHE A 171 -9.63 4.62 12.97
CA PHE A 171 -10.49 4.76 11.80
C PHE A 171 -11.97 4.81 12.18
N LYS A 172 -12.75 5.46 11.35
CA LYS A 172 -14.22 5.43 11.35
C LYS A 172 -14.74 4.22 10.58
N ARG A 173 -14.19 4.03 9.39
CA ARG A 173 -14.47 2.92 8.48
C ARG A 173 -13.16 2.38 7.95
N CYS A 174 -13.07 1.07 7.78
CA CYS A 174 -11.91 0.44 7.17
C CYS A 174 -12.36 -0.57 6.13
N ILE A 175 -11.74 -0.50 4.95
CA ILE A 175 -11.82 -1.52 3.92
C ILE A 175 -10.46 -2.19 3.87
N LEU A 176 -10.44 -3.50 4.12
CA LEU A 176 -9.26 -4.34 3.96
C LEU A 176 -9.43 -5.19 2.70
N VAL A 177 -8.45 -5.11 1.82
CA VAL A 177 -8.36 -5.96 0.62
C VAL A 177 -7.07 -6.76 0.69
N VAL A 178 -7.18 -8.06 0.52
CA VAL A 178 -6.06 -9.01 0.55
C VAL A 178 -6.03 -9.76 -0.78
N ASP A 179 -5.05 -9.41 -1.62
CA ASP A 179 -4.86 -9.96 -2.95
C ASP A 179 -3.74 -11.02 -2.90
N THR A 180 -4.12 -12.23 -2.55
CA THR A 180 -3.22 -13.38 -2.37
C THR A 180 -3.92 -14.71 -2.66
N CYS A 181 -3.14 -15.78 -2.76
CA CYS A 181 -3.70 -17.13 -2.80
C CYS A 181 -4.35 -17.46 -1.45
N GLN A 182 -5.45 -18.22 -1.46
CA GLN A 182 -6.13 -18.71 -0.25
C GLN A 182 -6.50 -17.58 0.75
N ALA A 183 -7.00 -16.45 0.24
CA ALA A 183 -7.33 -15.28 1.05
C ALA A 183 -8.66 -15.39 1.79
N GLY A 184 -9.46 -16.45 1.57
CA GLY A 184 -10.79 -16.63 2.16
C GLY A 184 -10.99 -17.99 2.74
#